data_235c630dfac9ea614d6d59111d0a1a67
#
_entry.id   235c630dfac9ea614d6d59111d0a1a67
#
_cell.length_a   1.000
_cell.length_b   1.000
_cell.length_c   1.000
_cell.angle_alpha   90.00
_cell.angle_beta   90.00
_cell.angle_gamma   90.00
#
_symmetry.space_group_name_H-M   'P 1'
#
loop_
_entity.id
_entity.type
_entity.pdbx_description
1 polymer ?
#
loop_
_entity_poly.entity_id
_entity_poly.type
_entity_poly.pdbx_seq_one_letter_code
_entity_poly.pdbx_strand_id
1 'polypeptide(L)'
;AAILFFLAEPIGFLWIGDARAVRALYAAAPSLPALALSSALSGYFTAVGRVWKTALSQFFAQLLRMGLSALLLAPCSRGDLSAVCAALSASGTAAEIALSLALAALYLADRKRFCPAGECGSALTPRMLRIALPLASSAYARSALNTFRQLLVPRGLRLSGFSAESALAGYGVINGMAMPVLLLPTCLPLSVAE
;
A
#
# COMPACT_ATOMS: atom_id res chain seq x y z
N ALA A 1 -6.53 -8.31 -7.91
CA ALA A 1 -6.79 -9.27 -6.84
C ALA A 1 -6.88 -10.70 -7.36
N ALA A 2 -7.81 -11.03 -8.28
CA ALA A 2 -7.95 -12.41 -8.80
C ALA A 2 -6.64 -12.94 -9.40
N ILE A 3 -5.97 -12.17 -10.25
CA ILE A 3 -4.68 -12.54 -10.84
C ILE A 3 -3.62 -12.82 -9.77
N LEU A 4 -3.53 -11.98 -8.74
CA LEU A 4 -2.59 -12.18 -7.64
C LEU A 4 -2.93 -13.45 -6.85
N PHE A 5 -4.20 -13.74 -6.66
CA PHE A 5 -4.64 -14.94 -5.95
C PHE A 5 -4.25 -16.24 -6.69
N PHE A 6 -4.42 -16.27 -8.03
CA PHE A 6 -4.00 -17.40 -8.86
C PHE A 6 -2.49 -17.50 -9.06
N LEU A 7 -1.78 -16.37 -9.06
CA LEU A 7 -0.33 -16.34 -9.22
C LEU A 7 0.45 -16.29 -7.90
N ALA A 8 -0.22 -16.34 -6.75
CA ALA A 8 0.45 -16.27 -5.44
C ALA A 8 1.43 -17.41 -5.21
N GLU A 9 1.07 -18.63 -5.62
CA GLU A 9 1.97 -19.78 -5.54
C GLU A 9 3.21 -19.65 -6.43
N PRO A 10 3.09 -19.42 -7.76
CA PRO A 10 4.26 -19.29 -8.61
C PRO A 10 5.12 -18.09 -8.25
N ILE A 11 4.54 -16.97 -7.80
CA ILE A 11 5.31 -15.81 -7.35
C ILE A 11 6.06 -16.12 -6.06
N GLY A 12 5.42 -16.78 -5.08
CA GLY A 12 6.04 -17.15 -3.82
C GLY A 12 7.22 -18.11 -4.00
N PHE A 13 7.07 -19.12 -4.84
CA PHE A 13 8.10 -20.13 -5.07
C PHE A 13 9.20 -19.69 -6.05
N LEU A 14 8.85 -19.07 -7.21
CA LEU A 14 9.83 -18.72 -8.23
C LEU A 14 10.55 -17.39 -7.96
N TRP A 15 9.85 -16.40 -7.41
CA TRP A 15 10.40 -15.05 -7.29
C TRP A 15 10.94 -14.73 -5.91
N ILE A 16 10.21 -15.10 -4.86
CA ILE A 16 10.60 -14.83 -3.47
C ILE A 16 11.47 -15.97 -2.94
N GLY A 17 11.22 -17.20 -3.40
CA GLY A 17 11.98 -18.39 -2.99
C GLY A 17 11.72 -18.81 -1.54
N ASP A 18 10.60 -18.34 -0.95
CA ASP A 18 10.23 -18.67 0.43
C ASP A 18 8.73 -19.01 0.51
N ALA A 19 8.44 -20.27 0.86
CA ALA A 19 7.06 -20.75 1.03
C ALA A 19 6.28 -19.99 2.13
N ARG A 20 6.99 -19.35 3.06
CA ARG A 20 6.40 -18.54 4.14
C ARG A 20 5.72 -17.28 3.61
N ALA A 21 6.23 -16.72 2.50
CA ALA A 21 5.68 -15.54 1.87
C ALA A 21 4.32 -15.78 1.19
N VAL A 22 4.02 -17.03 0.80
CA VAL A 22 2.75 -17.38 0.14
C VAL A 22 1.55 -17.07 1.03
N ARG A 23 1.62 -17.41 2.32
CA ARG A 23 0.53 -17.11 3.27
C ARG A 23 0.29 -15.60 3.43
N ALA A 24 1.37 -14.82 3.49
CA ALA A 24 1.28 -13.36 3.56
C ALA A 24 0.70 -12.77 2.25
N LEU A 25 1.00 -13.37 1.10
CA LEU A 25 0.47 -12.95 -0.20
C LEU A 25 -1.05 -13.18 -0.31
N TYR A 26 -1.53 -14.33 0.16
CA TYR A 26 -2.97 -14.62 0.23
C TYR A 26 -3.69 -13.65 1.17
N ALA A 27 -3.11 -13.34 2.32
CA ALA A 27 -3.66 -12.36 3.26
C ALA A 27 -3.67 -10.93 2.69
N ALA A 28 -2.73 -10.59 1.80
CA ALA A 28 -2.64 -9.29 1.15
C ALA A 28 -3.54 -9.15 -0.10
N ALA A 29 -3.96 -10.25 -0.74
CA ALA A 29 -4.73 -10.21 -1.99
C ALA A 29 -6.03 -9.38 -1.91
N PRO A 30 -6.85 -9.44 -0.85
CA PRO A 30 -8.06 -8.63 -0.73
C PRO A 30 -7.79 -7.12 -0.47
N SER A 31 -6.57 -6.72 -0.13
CA SER A 31 -6.22 -5.30 0.01
C SER A 31 -6.20 -4.56 -1.33
N LEU A 32 -5.93 -5.24 -2.45
CA LEU A 32 -5.82 -4.60 -3.77
C LEU A 32 -7.10 -3.90 -4.23
N PRO A 33 -8.30 -4.52 -4.19
CA PRO A 33 -9.53 -3.81 -4.54
C PRO A 33 -9.85 -2.69 -3.56
N ALA A 34 -9.56 -2.88 -2.26
CA ALA A 34 -9.75 -1.84 -1.25
C ALA A 34 -8.84 -0.63 -1.52
N LEU A 35 -7.58 -0.87 -1.87
CA LEU A 35 -6.61 0.16 -2.22
C LEU A 35 -7.02 0.93 -3.49
N ALA A 36 -7.53 0.24 -4.52
CA ALA A 36 -8.02 0.88 -5.73
C ALA A 36 -9.23 1.78 -5.44
N LEU A 37 -10.15 1.33 -4.60
CA LEU A 37 -11.32 2.11 -4.21
C LEU A 37 -10.91 3.32 -3.35
N SER A 38 -10.06 3.13 -2.35
CA SER A 38 -9.59 4.22 -1.48
C SER A 38 -8.82 5.28 -2.26
N SER A 39 -7.99 4.90 -3.25
CA SER A 39 -7.25 5.85 -4.08
C SER A 39 -8.18 6.66 -5.00
N ALA A 40 -9.19 6.04 -5.60
CA ALA A 40 -10.19 6.72 -6.42
C ALA A 40 -11.00 7.74 -5.60
N LEU A 41 -11.46 7.35 -4.40
CA LEU A 41 -12.19 8.22 -3.48
C LEU A 41 -11.32 9.35 -2.93
N SER A 42 -10.07 9.07 -2.62
CA SER A 42 -9.09 10.08 -2.22
C SER A 42 -8.88 11.13 -3.31
N GLY A 43 -8.77 10.70 -4.58
CA GLY A 43 -8.70 11.60 -5.73
C GLY A 43 -9.94 12.49 -5.84
N TYR A 44 -11.13 11.96 -5.60
CA TYR A 44 -12.35 12.77 -5.57
C TYR A 44 -12.30 13.87 -4.50
N PHE A 45 -11.94 13.53 -3.25
CA PHE A 45 -11.85 14.51 -2.18
C PHE A 45 -10.77 15.57 -2.40
N THR A 46 -9.66 15.19 -3.03
CA THR A 46 -8.61 16.13 -3.46
C THR A 46 -9.13 17.09 -4.52
N ALA A 47 -9.84 16.59 -5.53
CA ALA A 47 -10.43 17.40 -6.58
C ALA A 47 -11.50 18.39 -6.07
N VAL A 48 -12.25 18.02 -5.04
CA VAL A 48 -13.28 18.87 -4.39
C VAL A 48 -12.65 19.83 -3.36
N GLY A 49 -11.33 19.80 -3.14
CA GLY A 49 -10.63 20.64 -2.17
C GLY A 49 -10.86 20.26 -0.71
N ARG A 50 -11.38 19.04 -0.44
CA ARG A 50 -11.66 18.54 0.91
C ARG A 50 -10.60 17.54 1.39
N VAL A 51 -9.34 17.89 1.19
CA VAL A 51 -8.18 17.05 1.50
C VAL A 51 -8.13 16.62 2.98
N TRP A 52 -8.62 17.45 3.88
CA TRP A 52 -8.63 17.16 5.32
C TRP A 52 -9.41 15.87 5.67
N LYS A 53 -10.49 15.54 4.92
CA LYS A 53 -11.24 14.30 5.14
C LYS A 53 -10.43 13.07 4.79
N THR A 54 -9.68 13.14 3.70
CA THR A 54 -8.76 12.08 3.28
C THR A 54 -7.62 11.92 4.29
N ALA A 55 -7.02 13.04 4.71
CA ALA A 55 -5.94 13.02 5.69
C ALA A 55 -6.38 12.41 7.03
N LEU A 56 -7.55 12.81 7.52
CA LEU A 56 -8.11 12.28 8.76
C LEU A 56 -8.42 10.78 8.65
N SER A 57 -9.02 10.34 7.54
CA SER A 57 -9.31 8.92 7.31
C SER A 57 -8.03 8.08 7.22
N GLN A 58 -6.98 8.59 6.57
CA GLN A 58 -5.68 7.93 6.51
C GLN A 58 -5.01 7.86 7.88
N PHE A 59 -5.11 8.92 8.68
CA PHE A 59 -4.58 8.92 10.05
C PHE A 59 -5.25 7.84 10.91
N PHE A 60 -6.57 7.76 10.88
CA PHE A 60 -7.30 6.70 11.61
C PHE A 60 -6.98 5.30 11.09
N ALA A 61 -6.85 5.12 9.78
CA ALA A 61 -6.45 3.83 9.20
C ALA A 61 -5.05 3.42 9.67
N GLN A 62 -4.11 4.38 9.78
CA GLN A 62 -2.78 4.10 10.27
C GLN A 62 -2.77 3.73 11.76
N LEU A 63 -3.55 4.42 12.59
CA LEU A 63 -3.73 4.05 14.01
C LEU A 63 -4.35 2.65 14.14
N LEU A 64 -5.37 2.36 13.34
CA LEU A 64 -6.00 1.04 13.30
C LEU A 64 -5.00 -0.05 12.90
N ARG A 65 -4.19 0.21 11.87
CA ARG A 65 -3.12 -0.71 11.44
C ARG A 65 -2.12 -0.99 12.56
N MET A 66 -1.67 0.05 13.26
CA MET A 66 -0.74 -0.10 14.39
C MET A 66 -1.38 -0.87 15.55
N GLY A 67 -2.62 -0.55 15.90
CA GLY A 67 -3.37 -1.26 16.96
C GLY A 67 -3.60 -2.73 16.62
N LEU A 68 -4.07 -3.03 15.39
CA LEU A 68 -4.27 -4.41 14.95
C LEU A 68 -2.96 -5.19 14.87
N SER A 69 -1.90 -4.57 14.37
CA SER A 69 -0.60 -5.25 14.31
C SER A 69 -0.10 -5.59 15.71
N ALA A 70 -0.18 -4.66 16.67
CA ALA A 70 0.19 -4.92 18.05
C ALA A 70 -0.66 -6.05 18.69
N LEU A 71 -1.97 -6.02 18.46
CA LEU A 71 -2.89 -7.02 18.98
C LEU A 71 -2.64 -8.41 18.39
N LEU A 72 -2.39 -8.51 17.09
CA LEU A 72 -2.15 -9.77 16.40
C LEU A 72 -0.73 -10.32 16.64
N LEU A 73 0.25 -9.45 16.89
CA LEU A 73 1.60 -9.91 17.25
C LEU A 73 1.67 -10.47 18.68
N ALA A 74 0.88 -9.99 19.61
CA ALA A 74 0.91 -10.43 21.00
C ALA A 74 0.78 -11.98 21.17
N PRO A 75 -0.18 -12.66 20.53
CA PRO A 75 -0.24 -14.13 20.58
C PRO A 75 0.78 -14.83 19.67
N CYS A 76 1.23 -14.18 18.57
CA CYS A 76 2.15 -14.79 17.60
C CYS A 76 3.63 -14.69 17.97
N SER A 77 4.00 -13.91 19.01
CA SER A 77 5.40 -13.70 19.40
C SER A 77 6.14 -14.96 19.83
N ARG A 78 5.42 -16.05 20.08
CA ARG A 78 5.96 -17.38 20.45
C ARG A 78 5.84 -18.43 19.34
N GLY A 79 5.41 -18.05 18.14
CA GLY A 79 5.10 -18.97 17.05
C GLY A 79 5.99 -18.78 15.82
N ASP A 80 5.63 -19.48 14.74
CA ASP A 80 6.33 -19.48 13.45
C ASP A 80 6.39 -18.09 12.83
N LEU A 81 7.55 -17.73 12.27
CA LEU A 81 7.77 -16.48 11.52
C LEU A 81 6.74 -16.28 10.39
N SER A 82 6.24 -17.38 9.81
CA SER A 82 5.20 -17.35 8.79
C SER A 82 3.87 -16.82 9.32
N ALA A 83 3.51 -17.15 10.56
CA ALA A 83 2.30 -16.66 11.23
C ALA A 83 2.39 -15.15 11.52
N VAL A 84 3.56 -14.68 11.93
CA VAL A 84 3.83 -13.26 12.16
C VAL A 84 3.70 -12.46 10.87
N CYS A 85 4.28 -12.92 9.76
CA CYS A 85 4.16 -12.27 8.45
C CYS A 85 2.71 -12.24 7.95
N ALA A 86 1.97 -13.33 8.12
CA ALA A 86 0.56 -13.39 7.75
C ALA A 86 -0.31 -12.45 8.62
N ALA A 87 -0.06 -12.37 9.92
CA ALA A 87 -0.75 -11.47 10.84
C ALA A 87 -0.51 -9.98 10.50
N LEU A 88 0.74 -9.62 10.18
CA LEU A 88 1.09 -8.27 9.71
C LEU A 88 0.40 -7.92 8.39
N SER A 89 0.37 -8.85 7.43
CA SER A 89 -0.33 -8.65 6.17
C SER A 89 -1.84 -8.52 6.35
N ALA A 90 -2.43 -9.35 7.23
CA ALA A 90 -3.85 -9.30 7.56
C ALA A 90 -4.24 -7.98 8.24
N SER A 91 -3.42 -7.48 9.18
CA SER A 91 -3.65 -6.18 9.83
C SER A 91 -3.63 -5.03 8.82
N GLY A 92 -2.67 -5.05 7.88
CA GLY A 92 -2.62 -4.09 6.79
C GLY A 92 -3.87 -4.14 5.90
N THR A 93 -4.28 -5.34 5.50
CA THR A 93 -5.49 -5.54 4.68
C THR A 93 -6.76 -5.06 5.38
N ALA A 94 -6.91 -5.35 6.68
CA ALA A 94 -8.05 -4.89 7.46
C ALA A 94 -8.09 -3.35 7.55
N ALA A 95 -6.95 -2.71 7.75
CA ALA A 95 -6.85 -1.24 7.78
C ALA A 95 -7.20 -0.61 6.42
N GLU A 96 -6.76 -1.19 5.29
CA GLU A 96 -7.10 -0.71 3.95
C GLU A 96 -8.60 -0.88 3.63
N ILE A 97 -9.20 -1.98 4.05
CA ILE A 97 -10.65 -2.19 3.93
C ILE A 97 -11.41 -1.15 4.77
N ALA A 98 -10.99 -0.93 6.01
CA ALA A 98 -11.60 0.07 6.88
C ALA A 98 -11.48 1.49 6.27
N LEU A 99 -10.32 1.84 5.72
CA LEU A 99 -10.09 3.12 5.01
C LEU A 99 -11.03 3.27 3.82
N SER A 100 -11.14 2.24 2.98
CA SER A 100 -11.99 2.27 1.79
C SER A 100 -13.47 2.43 2.16
N LEU A 101 -13.92 1.75 3.21
CA LEU A 101 -15.30 1.88 3.73
C LEU A 101 -15.57 3.26 4.34
N ALA A 102 -14.61 3.80 5.11
CA ALA A 102 -14.73 5.14 5.68
C ALA A 102 -14.83 6.22 4.59
N LEU A 103 -13.95 6.15 3.58
CA LEU A 103 -13.99 7.08 2.45
C LEU A 103 -15.25 6.92 1.60
N ALA A 104 -15.73 5.69 1.41
CA ALA A 104 -17.00 5.43 0.72
C ALA A 104 -18.20 6.00 1.48
N ALA A 105 -18.24 5.84 2.79
CA ALA A 105 -19.29 6.41 3.64
C ALA A 105 -19.29 7.94 3.57
N LEU A 106 -18.11 8.57 3.65
CA LEU A 106 -17.95 10.01 3.50
C LEU A 106 -18.38 10.50 2.10
N TYR A 107 -18.03 9.75 1.06
CA TYR A 107 -18.45 10.06 -0.31
C TYR A 107 -19.96 9.99 -0.48
N LEU A 108 -20.59 8.94 0.03
CA LEU A 108 -22.06 8.79 -0.03
C LEU A 108 -22.78 9.90 0.75
N ALA A 109 -22.24 10.33 1.88
CA ALA A 109 -22.77 11.44 2.65
C ALA A 109 -22.63 12.79 1.90
N ASP A 110 -21.47 13.01 1.25
CA ASP A 110 -21.23 14.22 0.45
C ASP A 110 -22.07 14.24 -0.83
N ARG A 111 -22.22 13.10 -1.51
CA ARG A 111 -23.04 12.98 -2.71
C ARG A 111 -24.51 13.36 -2.46
N LYS A 112 -25.06 12.93 -1.33
CA LYS A 112 -26.44 13.30 -0.95
C LYS A 112 -26.62 14.80 -0.72
N ARG A 113 -25.56 15.51 -0.35
CA ARG A 113 -25.63 16.95 -0.02
C ARG A 113 -25.32 17.87 -1.21
N PHE A 114 -24.47 17.43 -2.17
CA PHE A 114 -23.82 18.33 -3.11
C PHE A 114 -23.92 17.94 -4.60
N CYS A 115 -24.47 16.76 -4.93
CA CYS A 115 -24.70 16.40 -6.33
C CYS A 115 -26.20 16.48 -6.66
N PRO A 116 -26.68 17.60 -7.23
CA PRO A 116 -27.85 17.54 -8.10
C PRO A 116 -27.47 16.68 -9.31
N ALA A 117 -28.41 15.83 -9.75
CA ALA A 117 -28.22 14.94 -10.90
C ALA A 117 -27.93 15.79 -12.16
N GLY A 118 -26.68 16.08 -12.40
CA GLY A 118 -26.19 16.77 -13.59
C GLY A 118 -25.68 15.74 -14.59
N GLU A 119 -25.97 15.98 -15.85
CA GLU A 119 -25.56 15.12 -16.96
C GLU A 119 -24.06 14.93 -17.00
N CYS A 120 -23.64 13.68 -16.89
CA CYS A 120 -22.23 13.30 -17.04
C CYS A 120 -21.87 13.38 -18.52
N GLY A 121 -21.26 14.49 -18.94
CA GLY A 121 -20.83 14.69 -20.31
C GLY A 121 -19.83 13.63 -20.76
N SER A 122 -20.20 12.79 -21.69
CA SER A 122 -19.39 11.69 -22.25
C SER A 122 -18.04 12.12 -22.85
N ALA A 123 -17.86 13.42 -23.10
CA ALA A 123 -16.64 14.00 -23.65
C ALA A 123 -15.49 14.18 -22.62
N LEU A 124 -15.76 13.99 -21.32
CA LEU A 124 -14.74 14.21 -20.28
C LEU A 124 -13.76 13.02 -20.16
N THR A 125 -14.24 11.81 -20.40
CA THR A 125 -13.47 10.58 -20.24
C THR A 125 -12.20 10.51 -21.11
N PRO A 126 -12.23 10.82 -22.44
CA PRO A 126 -11.02 10.75 -23.25
C PRO A 126 -10.02 11.86 -22.89
N ARG A 127 -10.49 13.03 -22.45
CA ARG A 127 -9.63 14.13 -22.01
C ARG A 127 -8.92 13.78 -20.69
N MET A 128 -9.61 13.17 -19.75
CA MET A 128 -9.03 12.67 -18.48
C MET A 128 -8.01 11.56 -18.75
N LEU A 129 -8.31 10.62 -19.66
CA LEU A 129 -7.40 9.54 -19.99
C LEU A 129 -6.09 10.03 -20.61
N ARG A 130 -6.16 11.05 -21.47
CA ARG A 130 -4.99 11.66 -22.10
C ARG A 130 -4.02 12.30 -21.08
N ILE A 131 -4.55 12.81 -19.97
CA ILE A 131 -3.74 13.37 -18.88
C ILE A 131 -3.27 12.25 -17.92
N ALA A 132 -4.14 11.31 -17.62
CA ALA A 132 -3.84 10.24 -16.69
C ALA A 132 -2.80 9.24 -17.21
N LEU A 133 -2.75 9.00 -18.53
CA LEU A 133 -1.85 8.03 -19.14
C LEU A 133 -0.35 8.36 -18.91
N PRO A 134 0.16 9.56 -19.18
CA PRO A 134 1.56 9.90 -18.91
C PRO A 134 1.89 9.93 -17.42
N LEU A 135 0.95 10.35 -16.56
CA LEU A 135 1.15 10.27 -15.11
C LEU A 135 1.23 8.81 -14.64
N ALA A 136 0.32 7.96 -15.13
CA ALA A 136 0.36 6.53 -14.80
C ALA A 136 1.65 5.86 -15.27
N SER A 137 2.14 6.16 -16.48
CA SER A 137 3.38 5.60 -16.99
C SER A 137 4.59 5.96 -16.13
N SER A 138 4.68 7.20 -15.65
CA SER A 138 5.74 7.64 -14.73
C SER A 138 5.64 6.92 -13.36
N ALA A 139 4.43 6.72 -12.85
CA ALA A 139 4.19 6.00 -11.61
C ALA A 139 4.58 4.51 -11.74
N TYR A 140 4.24 3.87 -12.87
CA TYR A 140 4.65 2.49 -13.15
C TYR A 140 6.17 2.35 -13.30
N ALA A 141 6.82 3.29 -13.99
CA ALA A 141 8.28 3.30 -14.10
C ALA A 141 8.96 3.41 -12.72
N ARG A 142 8.48 4.32 -11.87
CA ARG A 142 8.95 4.47 -10.48
C ARG A 142 8.71 3.21 -9.66
N SER A 143 7.55 2.58 -9.79
CA SER A 143 7.22 1.33 -9.10
C SER A 143 8.12 0.18 -9.54
N ALA A 144 8.40 0.05 -10.85
CA ALA A 144 9.32 -0.93 -11.38
C ALA A 144 10.74 -0.74 -10.82
N LEU A 145 11.26 0.49 -10.85
CA LEU A 145 12.57 0.81 -10.27
C LEU A 145 12.65 0.48 -8.79
N ASN A 146 11.60 0.77 -8.03
CA ASN A 146 11.55 0.45 -6.61
C ASN A 146 11.55 -1.07 -6.38
N THR A 147 10.82 -1.83 -7.19
CA THR A 147 10.81 -3.29 -7.15
C THR A 147 12.19 -3.87 -7.49
N PHE A 148 12.85 -3.36 -8.54
CA PHE A 148 14.22 -3.74 -8.87
C PHE A 148 15.18 -3.48 -7.71
N ARG A 149 15.10 -2.31 -7.08
CA ARG A 149 15.91 -1.97 -5.90
C ARG A 149 15.68 -2.98 -4.75
N GLN A 150 14.42 -3.32 -4.46
CA GLN A 150 14.07 -4.26 -3.39
C GLN A 150 14.58 -5.68 -3.65
N LEU A 151 14.73 -6.08 -4.91
CA LEU A 151 15.25 -7.40 -5.29
C LEU A 151 16.77 -7.43 -5.39
N LEU A 152 17.38 -6.36 -5.93
CA LEU A 152 18.83 -6.31 -6.18
C LEU A 152 19.64 -6.13 -4.91
N VAL A 153 19.17 -5.32 -3.94
CA VAL A 153 19.93 -5.04 -2.72
C VAL A 153 20.16 -6.30 -1.87
N PRO A 154 19.15 -7.11 -1.54
CA PRO A 154 19.37 -8.36 -0.82
C PRO A 154 20.22 -9.36 -1.59
N ARG A 155 20.08 -9.40 -2.93
CA ARG A 155 20.92 -10.28 -3.77
C ARG A 155 22.38 -9.84 -3.76
N GLY A 156 22.65 -8.54 -3.85
CA GLY A 156 24.02 -8.00 -3.76
C GLY A 156 24.67 -8.33 -2.42
N LEU A 157 23.95 -8.20 -1.31
CA LEU A 157 24.43 -8.55 0.03
C LEU A 157 24.74 -10.06 0.15
N ARG A 158 23.92 -10.92 -0.45
CA ARG A 158 24.18 -12.37 -0.50
C ARG A 158 25.46 -12.71 -1.30
N LEU A 159 25.69 -12.03 -2.41
CA LEU A 159 26.90 -12.20 -3.21
C LEU A 159 28.18 -11.73 -2.49
N SER A 160 28.04 -10.81 -1.54
CA SER A 160 29.15 -10.35 -0.69
C SER A 160 29.44 -11.27 0.50
N GLY A 161 28.84 -12.48 0.56
CA GLY A 161 29.13 -13.49 1.57
C GLY A 161 28.22 -13.48 2.80
N PHE A 162 27.19 -12.63 2.83
CA PHE A 162 26.19 -12.65 3.90
C PHE A 162 25.23 -13.83 3.75
N SER A 163 24.79 -14.41 4.87
CA SER A 163 23.71 -15.41 4.84
C SER A 163 22.40 -14.77 4.34
N ALA A 164 21.51 -15.58 3.78
CA ALA A 164 20.23 -15.08 3.26
C ALA A 164 19.40 -14.36 4.34
N GLU A 165 19.43 -14.85 5.57
CA GLU A 165 18.71 -14.28 6.71
C GLU A 165 19.33 -12.97 7.18
N SER A 166 20.65 -12.88 7.29
CA SER A 166 21.34 -11.66 7.70
C SER A 166 21.25 -10.55 6.65
N ALA A 167 21.27 -10.90 5.36
CA ALA A 167 21.08 -9.94 4.27
C ALA A 167 19.67 -9.33 4.25
N LEU A 168 18.64 -10.16 4.46
CA LEU A 168 17.25 -9.71 4.56
C LEU A 168 17.01 -8.89 5.83
N ALA A 169 17.55 -9.32 6.98
CA ALA A 169 17.44 -8.58 8.23
C ALA A 169 18.12 -7.21 8.14
N GLY A 170 19.35 -7.15 7.61
CA GLY A 170 20.08 -5.90 7.38
C GLY A 170 19.34 -4.95 6.46
N TYR A 171 18.79 -5.46 5.35
CA TYR A 171 17.97 -4.66 4.44
C TYR A 171 16.69 -4.15 5.14
N GLY A 172 16.03 -4.98 5.94
CA GLY A 172 14.85 -4.62 6.71
C GLY A 172 15.12 -3.49 7.69
N VAL A 173 16.23 -3.52 8.41
CA VAL A 173 16.65 -2.45 9.34
C VAL A 173 16.93 -1.15 8.58
N ILE A 174 17.66 -1.20 7.48
CA ILE A 174 17.97 -0.02 6.67
C ILE A 174 16.69 0.60 6.10
N ASN A 175 15.85 -0.21 5.46
CA ASN A 175 14.66 0.30 4.77
C ASN A 175 13.49 0.62 5.71
N GLY A 176 13.38 -0.11 6.83
CA GLY A 176 12.29 0.06 7.79
C GLY A 176 12.57 1.06 8.92
N MET A 177 13.84 1.26 9.29
CA MET A 177 14.20 2.15 10.40
C MET A 177 15.05 3.34 9.94
N ALA A 178 16.15 3.10 9.24
CA ALA A 178 17.10 4.17 8.90
C ALA A 178 16.53 5.12 7.82
N MET A 179 15.94 4.58 6.76
CA MET A 179 15.41 5.40 5.65
C MET A 179 14.28 6.35 6.06
N PRO A 180 13.25 5.95 6.84
CA PRO A 180 12.23 6.88 7.30
C PRO A 180 12.79 8.03 8.12
N VAL A 181 13.78 7.76 9.00
CA VAL A 181 14.42 8.80 9.82
C VAL A 181 15.22 9.78 8.96
N LEU A 182 15.99 9.28 7.99
CA LEU A 182 16.76 10.12 7.06
C LEU A 182 15.87 10.96 6.13
N LEU A 183 14.69 10.47 5.77
CA LEU A 183 13.75 11.17 4.90
C LEU A 183 12.83 12.14 5.66
N LEU A 184 12.78 12.07 6.98
CA LEU A 184 11.92 12.93 7.80
C LEU A 184 12.14 14.43 7.56
N PRO A 185 13.39 14.95 7.44
CA PRO A 185 13.63 16.35 7.12
C PRO A 185 13.12 16.77 5.72
N THR A 186 13.04 15.83 4.78
CA THR A 186 12.57 16.11 3.42
C THR A 186 11.05 16.19 3.32
N CYS A 187 10.31 15.65 4.28
CA CYS A 187 8.85 15.73 4.31
C CYS A 187 8.36 17.18 4.54
N LEU A 188 9.11 18.00 5.30
CA LEU A 188 8.75 19.39 5.56
C LEU A 188 8.72 20.26 4.30
N PRO A 189 9.79 20.36 3.47
CA PRO A 189 9.75 21.12 2.24
C PRO A 189 8.78 20.54 1.21
N LEU A 190 8.57 19.21 1.17
CA LEU A 190 7.61 18.60 0.25
C LEU A 190 6.17 19.00 0.58
N SER A 191 5.80 19.05 1.86
CA SER A 191 4.46 19.44 2.29
C SER A 191 4.14 20.92 2.04
N VAL A 192 5.15 21.76 1.89
CA VAL A 192 5.00 23.18 1.54
C VAL A 192 4.92 23.37 0.01
N ALA A 193 5.46 22.42 -0.76
CA ALA A 193 5.50 22.49 -2.23
C ALA A 193 4.22 21.95 -2.92
N GLU A 194 3.36 21.21 -2.17
CA GLU A 194 2.04 20.72 -2.62
C GLU A 194 0.92 21.72 -2.27
#